data_0d481034b56a0288033ba6a8341fe2f8
#
_entry.id   0d481034b56a0288033ba6a8341fe2f8
#
_cell.length_a   1.000
_cell.length_b   1.000
_cell.length_c   1.000
_cell.angle_alpha   90.00
_cell.angle_beta   90.00
_cell.angle_gamma   90.00
#
_symmetry.space_group_name_H-M   'P 1'
#
loop_
_entity.id
_entity.type
_entity.pdbx_description
1 polymer ?
#
loop_
_entity_poly.entity_id
_entity_poly.type
_entity_poly.pdbx_seq_one_letter_code
_entity_poly.pdbx_strand_id
1 'polypeptide(L)'
;MSKILFTSESVTEGHPDKVCDRISDAVLDEVMKHDPNGRVACETCCTTGMVLVMGEISTEHYIDFAGIARGVLKDIGYDSPKAGFDGNTCAVMVAIDEQSPDIAMGTNDGVGGAGDQGMMFGYACNETPDLMPLPITLANKMAYLLMKKRKDGTIPHILPDGKTQVTVEYDEGGNPVRVDTVVISTQHEECVAPEDLIEPLQKHVIKPVLDELLTYRPDMDVVTYSLFINPTGRFVKGGPAADSGLTGRKIIVDTYGGYAAHGGGAFSGKDPTKVDRSAAYAARHIAKNIVAAGIADKCQVQLAYAIGVAHPVSIRVDTYGTGKYAEDTICDAIEAVYDLTPRGIINWLDLRKPVYKNTSAYGHFGNVIGEERTWEKTDTAEKLLEAIK
;
A
#
# COMPACT_ATOMS: atom_id res chain seq x y z
N MET A 1 -5.97 25.60 23.80
CA MET A 1 -6.74 24.57 23.08
C MET A 1 -5.88 23.32 22.99
N SER A 2 -6.45 22.14 23.16
CA SER A 2 -5.72 20.88 22.94
C SER A 2 -5.46 20.73 21.44
N LYS A 3 -4.21 20.42 21.06
CA LYS A 3 -3.88 20.12 19.67
C LYS A 3 -4.51 18.78 19.26
N ILE A 4 -5.15 18.72 18.10
CA ILE A 4 -5.63 17.47 17.49
C ILE A 4 -4.53 17.02 16.55
N LEU A 5 -3.78 15.98 16.94
CA LEU A 5 -2.65 15.47 16.16
C LEU A 5 -2.98 14.08 15.60
N PHE A 6 -2.62 13.85 14.34
CA PHE A 6 -2.69 12.53 13.73
C PHE A 6 -1.36 12.19 13.06
N THR A 7 -0.90 10.94 13.24
CA THR A 7 0.40 10.48 12.76
C THR A 7 0.23 9.26 11.85
N SER A 8 0.92 9.28 10.72
CA SER A 8 1.10 8.09 9.87
C SER A 8 2.58 7.85 9.62
N GLU A 9 2.91 6.58 9.41
CA GLU A 9 4.26 6.16 9.03
C GLU A 9 4.28 5.47 7.67
N SER A 10 5.44 5.46 7.04
CA SER A 10 5.74 4.66 5.86
C SER A 10 7.14 4.10 5.93
N VAL A 11 7.45 3.15 5.06
CA VAL A 11 8.75 2.50 4.98
C VAL A 11 9.23 2.40 3.53
N THR A 12 10.54 2.34 3.33
CA THR A 12 11.12 2.13 2.00
C THR A 12 10.93 0.70 1.52
N GLU A 13 11.14 0.47 0.23
CA GLU A 13 11.15 -0.88 -0.38
C GLU A 13 12.18 -1.82 0.22
N GLY A 14 13.22 -1.27 0.89
CA GLY A 14 14.29 -2.04 1.56
C GLY A 14 13.97 -2.44 3.00
N HIS A 15 12.85 -2.01 3.58
CA HIS A 15 12.38 -2.52 4.85
C HIS A 15 12.09 -4.03 4.75
N PRO A 16 12.48 -4.88 5.71
CA PRO A 16 12.36 -6.34 5.61
C PRO A 16 10.97 -6.84 5.20
N ASP A 17 9.91 -6.30 5.80
CA ASP A 17 8.55 -6.68 5.43
C ASP A 17 8.21 -6.27 3.99
N LYS A 18 8.68 -5.12 3.51
CA LYS A 18 8.46 -4.67 2.14
C LYS A 18 9.30 -5.41 1.10
N VAL A 19 10.46 -5.87 1.47
CA VAL A 19 11.24 -6.84 0.67
C VAL A 19 10.40 -8.09 0.42
N CYS A 20 9.76 -8.62 1.46
CA CYS A 20 8.89 -9.81 1.35
C CYS A 20 7.65 -9.53 0.50
N ASP A 21 6.94 -8.42 0.73
CA ASP A 21 5.79 -8.02 -0.09
C ASP A 21 6.16 -7.90 -1.56
N ARG A 22 7.31 -7.28 -1.87
CA ARG A 22 7.79 -7.08 -3.23
C ARG A 22 8.18 -8.38 -3.93
N ILE A 23 8.76 -9.34 -3.22
CA ILE A 23 9.06 -10.67 -3.75
C ILE A 23 7.77 -11.41 -4.05
N SER A 24 6.82 -11.43 -3.12
CA SER A 24 5.53 -12.10 -3.29
C SER A 24 4.71 -11.54 -4.44
N ASP A 25 4.67 -10.21 -4.61
CA ASP A 25 4.01 -9.57 -5.75
C ASP A 25 4.78 -9.72 -7.07
N ALA A 26 6.11 -9.86 -7.04
CA ALA A 26 6.87 -10.18 -8.25
C ALA A 26 6.61 -11.62 -8.74
N VAL A 27 6.40 -12.57 -7.82
CA VAL A 27 5.96 -13.92 -8.17
C VAL A 27 4.56 -13.89 -8.77
N LEU A 28 3.64 -13.13 -8.18
CA LEU A 28 2.30 -12.94 -8.72
C LEU A 28 2.33 -12.34 -10.13
N ASP A 29 3.11 -11.29 -10.37
CA ASP A 29 3.23 -10.65 -11.66
C ASP A 29 3.80 -11.60 -12.73
N GLU A 30 4.75 -12.47 -12.38
CA GLU A 30 5.27 -13.49 -13.29
C GLU A 30 4.18 -14.48 -13.69
N VAL A 31 3.34 -14.91 -12.74
CA VAL A 31 2.18 -15.77 -13.06
C VAL A 31 1.19 -15.03 -13.94
N MET A 32 0.74 -13.84 -13.54
CA MET A 32 -0.27 -13.08 -14.30
C MET A 32 0.14 -12.74 -15.72
N LYS A 33 1.44 -12.58 -15.97
CA LYS A 33 2.00 -12.32 -17.30
C LYS A 33 1.85 -13.49 -18.24
N HIS A 34 1.96 -14.71 -17.76
CA HIS A 34 1.98 -15.93 -18.57
C HIS A 34 0.71 -16.77 -18.43
N ASP A 35 0.04 -16.68 -17.29
CA ASP A 35 -1.20 -17.37 -16.98
C ASP A 35 -2.13 -16.44 -16.16
N PRO A 36 -2.92 -15.57 -16.83
CA PRO A 36 -3.83 -14.65 -16.17
C PRO A 36 -4.91 -15.32 -15.32
N ASN A 37 -5.12 -16.64 -15.46
CA ASN A 37 -6.06 -17.41 -14.66
C ASN A 37 -5.40 -18.20 -13.53
N GLY A 38 -4.07 -18.15 -13.43
CA GLY A 38 -3.32 -18.78 -12.37
C GLY A 38 -3.77 -18.34 -10.98
N ARG A 39 -3.68 -19.24 -10.01
CA ARG A 39 -4.03 -18.99 -8.61
C ARG A 39 -2.75 -18.84 -7.81
N VAL A 40 -2.67 -17.73 -7.06
CA VAL A 40 -1.48 -17.39 -6.30
C VAL A 40 -1.88 -16.95 -4.90
N ALA A 41 -1.32 -17.64 -3.92
CA ALA A 41 -1.23 -17.22 -2.53
C ALA A 41 0.23 -17.41 -2.13
N CYS A 42 1.06 -16.39 -2.40
CA CYS A 42 2.50 -16.43 -2.21
C CYS A 42 2.88 -15.58 -1.00
N GLU A 43 3.54 -16.19 -0.04
CA GLU A 43 4.10 -15.54 1.13
C GLU A 43 5.62 -15.66 1.10
N THR A 44 6.28 -14.64 1.63
CA THR A 44 7.74 -14.61 1.73
C THR A 44 8.12 -14.25 3.15
N CYS A 45 9.16 -14.88 3.68
CA CYS A 45 9.85 -14.38 4.85
C CYS A 45 11.34 -14.21 4.56
N CYS A 46 11.97 -13.25 5.23
CA CYS A 46 13.41 -13.03 5.15
C CYS A 46 14.02 -12.77 6.52
N THR A 47 15.25 -13.18 6.68
CA THR A 47 16.09 -12.91 7.86
C THR A 47 17.55 -12.94 7.44
N THR A 48 18.47 -12.82 8.39
CA THR A 48 19.93 -12.82 8.11
C THR A 48 20.33 -13.93 7.12
N GLY A 49 20.75 -13.53 5.92
CA GLY A 49 21.30 -14.43 4.90
C GLY A 49 20.30 -15.38 4.23
N MET A 50 18.98 -15.24 4.46
CA MET A 50 17.98 -16.17 3.95
C MET A 50 16.70 -15.47 3.48
N VAL A 51 16.12 -16.01 2.39
CA VAL A 51 14.75 -15.77 1.96
C VAL A 51 14.04 -17.12 1.82
N LEU A 52 12.82 -17.24 2.32
CA LEU A 52 11.92 -18.36 2.10
C LEU A 52 10.69 -17.85 1.36
N VAL A 53 10.42 -18.42 0.19
CA VAL A 53 9.18 -18.22 -0.58
C VAL A 53 8.30 -19.45 -0.35
N MET A 54 7.07 -19.24 0.10
CA MET A 54 6.13 -20.31 0.48
C MET A 54 4.70 -19.96 0.08
N GLY A 55 3.83 -20.93 0.13
CA GLY A 55 2.40 -20.75 -0.16
C GLY A 55 1.84 -21.74 -1.17
N GLU A 56 0.71 -21.40 -1.77
CA GLU A 56 -0.01 -22.25 -2.72
C GLU A 56 -0.15 -21.55 -4.08
N ILE A 57 0.37 -22.19 -5.13
CA ILE A 57 0.33 -21.67 -6.49
C ILE A 57 -0.12 -22.75 -7.45
N SER A 58 -1.19 -22.47 -8.22
CA SER A 58 -1.65 -23.34 -9.31
C SER A 58 -1.54 -22.56 -10.62
N THR A 59 -0.62 -22.98 -11.48
CA THR A 59 -0.38 -22.40 -12.81
C THR A 59 0.26 -23.44 -13.72
N GLU A 60 0.07 -23.29 -15.04
CA GLU A 60 0.77 -24.11 -16.05
C GLU A 60 2.16 -23.54 -16.38
N HIS A 61 2.50 -22.34 -15.92
CA HIS A 61 3.77 -21.68 -16.19
C HIS A 61 4.85 -22.11 -15.19
N TYR A 62 6.06 -22.40 -15.70
CA TYR A 62 7.23 -22.63 -14.85
C TYR A 62 7.73 -21.33 -14.23
N ILE A 63 7.93 -21.30 -12.92
CA ILE A 63 8.37 -20.13 -12.18
C ILE A 63 9.78 -20.34 -11.62
N ASP A 64 10.70 -19.45 -11.95
CA ASP A 64 12.01 -19.35 -11.31
C ASP A 64 11.94 -18.48 -10.04
N PHE A 65 11.41 -19.04 -8.96
CA PHE A 65 11.27 -18.33 -7.70
C PHE A 65 12.59 -17.75 -7.18
N ALA A 66 13.67 -18.50 -7.30
CA ALA A 66 14.98 -18.04 -6.83
C ALA A 66 15.51 -16.88 -7.67
N GLY A 67 15.34 -16.93 -8.99
CA GLY A 67 15.70 -15.84 -9.89
C GLY A 67 14.90 -14.59 -9.62
N ILE A 68 13.58 -14.71 -9.41
CA ILE A 68 12.68 -13.60 -9.08
C ILE A 68 13.10 -12.95 -7.75
N ALA A 69 13.27 -13.74 -6.69
CA ALA A 69 13.67 -13.22 -5.37
C ALA A 69 15.01 -12.46 -5.45
N ARG A 70 16.02 -13.03 -6.11
CA ARG A 70 17.33 -12.39 -6.32
C ARG A 70 17.23 -11.11 -7.14
N GLY A 71 16.39 -11.11 -8.20
CA GLY A 71 16.13 -9.93 -9.02
C GLY A 71 15.56 -8.78 -8.20
N VAL A 72 14.53 -9.07 -7.39
CA VAL A 72 13.92 -8.07 -6.49
C VAL A 72 14.92 -7.51 -5.48
N LEU A 73 15.72 -8.37 -4.84
CA LEU A 73 16.73 -7.93 -3.89
C LEU A 73 17.76 -6.98 -4.51
N LYS A 74 18.22 -7.28 -5.74
CA LYS A 74 19.14 -6.43 -6.48
C LYS A 74 18.51 -5.10 -6.89
N ASP A 75 17.25 -5.13 -7.37
CA ASP A 75 16.51 -3.92 -7.73
C ASP A 75 16.36 -2.97 -6.52
N ILE A 76 16.16 -3.52 -5.33
CA ILE A 76 16.10 -2.77 -4.08
C ILE A 76 17.46 -2.16 -3.73
N GLY A 77 18.57 -2.84 -4.05
CA GLY A 77 19.94 -2.43 -3.71
C GLY A 77 20.59 -3.32 -2.65
N TYR A 78 20.06 -4.52 -2.43
CA TYR A 78 20.70 -5.59 -1.69
C TYR A 78 21.54 -6.46 -2.64
N ASP A 79 22.52 -5.86 -3.30
CA ASP A 79 23.36 -6.43 -4.34
C ASP A 79 24.80 -6.68 -3.90
N SER A 80 25.11 -6.33 -2.65
CA SER A 80 26.45 -6.45 -2.05
C SER A 80 26.35 -6.58 -0.53
N PRO A 81 27.37 -7.09 0.14
CA PRO A 81 27.38 -7.24 1.61
C PRO A 81 27.37 -5.91 2.38
N LYS A 82 27.55 -4.76 1.74
CA LYS A 82 27.58 -3.43 2.39
C LYS A 82 26.31 -3.13 3.20
N ALA A 83 25.15 -3.52 2.68
CA ALA A 83 23.88 -3.32 3.37
C ALA A 83 23.58 -4.39 4.43
N GLY A 84 24.50 -5.33 4.65
CA GLY A 84 24.35 -6.45 5.59
C GLY A 84 23.54 -7.62 5.03
N PHE A 85 23.01 -7.51 3.81
CA PHE A 85 22.25 -8.53 3.10
C PHE A 85 22.61 -8.51 1.61
N ASP A 86 22.86 -9.67 1.01
CA ASP A 86 23.29 -9.75 -0.39
C ASP A 86 22.48 -10.78 -1.17
N GLY A 87 21.68 -10.31 -2.12
CA GLY A 87 20.84 -11.10 -3.01
C GLY A 87 21.63 -12.05 -3.93
N ASN A 88 22.94 -11.85 -4.11
CA ASN A 88 23.77 -12.77 -4.88
C ASN A 88 24.12 -14.04 -4.10
N THR A 89 24.26 -13.94 -2.79
CA THR A 89 24.83 -15.00 -1.93
C THR A 89 23.87 -15.53 -0.88
N CYS A 90 22.75 -14.85 -0.59
CA CYS A 90 21.76 -15.33 0.39
C CYS A 90 21.19 -16.69 -0.02
N ALA A 91 20.76 -17.49 0.95
CA ALA A 91 19.97 -18.69 0.69
C ALA A 91 18.59 -18.29 0.20
N VAL A 92 18.09 -18.93 -0.86
CA VAL A 92 16.69 -18.83 -1.28
C VAL A 92 16.07 -20.22 -1.20
N MET A 93 15.15 -20.38 -0.27
CA MET A 93 14.39 -21.61 -0.07
C MET A 93 13.00 -21.45 -0.68
N VAL A 94 12.44 -22.54 -1.20
CA VAL A 94 11.10 -22.56 -1.83
C VAL A 94 10.32 -23.70 -1.22
N ALA A 95 9.10 -23.40 -0.74
CA ALA A 95 8.14 -24.36 -0.20
C ALA A 95 6.74 -24.00 -0.75
N ILE A 96 6.51 -24.37 -2.01
CA ILE A 96 5.27 -24.08 -2.74
C ILE A 96 4.52 -25.39 -2.97
N ASP A 97 3.24 -25.38 -2.63
CA ASP A 97 2.30 -26.46 -2.89
C ASP A 97 1.23 -26.04 -3.91
N GLU A 98 0.42 -26.97 -4.40
CA GLU A 98 -0.77 -26.69 -5.19
C GLU A 98 -1.94 -26.27 -4.28
N GLN A 99 -2.84 -25.41 -4.78
CA GLN A 99 -4.04 -25.01 -4.03
C GLN A 99 -4.92 -26.23 -3.71
N SER A 100 -5.44 -26.27 -2.47
CA SER A 100 -6.36 -27.30 -2.03
C SER A 100 -7.58 -27.44 -2.96
N PRO A 101 -7.94 -28.66 -3.41
CA PRO A 101 -9.14 -28.90 -4.21
C PRO A 101 -10.44 -28.46 -3.52
N ASP A 102 -10.50 -28.50 -2.18
CA ASP A 102 -11.68 -28.10 -1.41
C ASP A 102 -11.96 -26.59 -1.51
N ILE A 103 -10.91 -25.77 -1.50
CA ILE A 103 -11.02 -24.33 -1.72
C ILE A 103 -11.45 -24.05 -3.16
N ALA A 104 -10.90 -24.79 -4.12
CA ALA A 104 -11.21 -24.63 -5.53
C ALA A 104 -12.69 -24.87 -5.86
N MET A 105 -13.38 -25.78 -5.15
CA MET A 105 -14.80 -26.08 -5.39
C MET A 105 -15.73 -24.89 -5.18
N GLY A 106 -15.47 -24.03 -4.20
CA GLY A 106 -16.28 -22.82 -3.91
C GLY A 106 -15.94 -21.60 -4.76
N THR A 107 -14.80 -21.62 -5.44
CA THR A 107 -14.22 -20.44 -6.11
C THR A 107 -14.05 -20.61 -7.61
N ASN A 108 -14.39 -21.79 -8.18
CA ASN A 108 -14.31 -22.04 -9.61
C ASN A 108 -15.23 -21.09 -10.40
N ASP A 109 -14.82 -20.79 -11.64
CA ASP A 109 -15.53 -19.89 -12.56
C ASP A 109 -17.03 -20.21 -12.77
N GLY A 110 -17.46 -21.43 -12.47
CA GLY A 110 -18.87 -21.84 -12.51
C GLY A 110 -19.71 -21.41 -11.31
N VAL A 111 -19.08 -21.24 -10.12
CA VAL A 111 -19.75 -20.82 -8.88
C VAL A 111 -19.53 -19.34 -8.62
N GLY A 112 -18.34 -18.83 -8.87
CA GLY A 112 -17.99 -17.40 -8.77
C GLY A 112 -18.05 -16.83 -7.34
N GLY A 113 -18.06 -17.72 -6.33
CA GLY A 113 -18.11 -17.31 -4.92
C GLY A 113 -16.81 -16.73 -4.41
N ALA A 114 -16.88 -15.99 -3.32
CA ALA A 114 -15.70 -15.48 -2.62
C ALA A 114 -14.83 -16.64 -2.10
N GLY A 115 -13.53 -16.54 -2.28
CA GLY A 115 -12.57 -17.57 -1.87
C GLY A 115 -12.34 -17.66 -0.36
N ASP A 116 -12.80 -16.67 0.37
CA ASP A 116 -12.70 -16.59 1.82
C ASP A 116 -13.82 -15.71 2.38
N GLN A 117 -14.03 -15.80 3.68
CA GLN A 117 -14.78 -14.82 4.44
C GLN A 117 -13.87 -13.61 4.75
N GLY A 118 -14.45 -12.44 4.90
CA GLY A 118 -13.68 -11.27 5.33
C GLY A 118 -14.45 -9.97 5.24
N MET A 119 -13.86 -8.92 5.78
CA MET A 119 -14.34 -7.55 5.64
C MET A 119 -13.22 -6.69 5.06
N MET A 120 -13.54 -5.88 4.07
CA MET A 120 -12.62 -5.03 3.35
C MET A 120 -13.08 -3.59 3.43
N PHE A 121 -12.13 -2.67 3.54
CA PHE A 121 -12.42 -1.25 3.71
C PHE A 121 -11.80 -0.42 2.59
N GLY A 122 -12.59 0.53 2.11
CA GLY A 122 -12.14 1.62 1.27
C GLY A 122 -12.34 2.95 1.99
N TYR A 123 -11.46 3.90 1.75
CA TYR A 123 -11.56 5.23 2.32
C TYR A 123 -11.15 6.30 1.29
N ALA A 124 -11.76 7.47 1.38
CA ALA A 124 -11.35 8.68 0.67
C ALA A 124 -11.70 9.93 1.49
N CYS A 125 -10.92 10.98 1.32
CA CYS A 125 -11.19 12.29 1.89
C CYS A 125 -10.60 13.39 0.97
N ASN A 126 -11.08 14.61 1.12
CA ASN A 126 -10.69 15.76 0.29
C ASN A 126 -9.42 16.49 0.77
N GLU A 127 -8.54 15.82 1.53
CA GLU A 127 -7.32 16.44 2.07
C GLU A 127 -6.21 16.60 1.04
N THR A 128 -6.17 15.74 0.02
CA THR A 128 -5.15 15.73 -1.04
C THR A 128 -5.79 15.57 -2.43
N PRO A 129 -5.07 15.92 -3.52
CA PRO A 129 -5.56 15.72 -4.89
C PRO A 129 -5.92 14.26 -5.23
N ASP A 130 -5.21 13.30 -4.61
CA ASP A 130 -5.49 11.86 -4.77
C ASP A 130 -6.66 11.38 -3.91
N LEU A 131 -7.29 12.27 -3.15
CA LEU A 131 -8.34 11.96 -2.18
C LEU A 131 -7.89 10.94 -1.13
N MET A 132 -6.66 11.11 -0.66
CA MET A 132 -6.02 10.32 0.41
C MET A 132 -5.82 11.18 1.65
N PRO A 133 -5.75 10.58 2.85
CA PRO A 133 -5.34 11.29 4.07
C PRO A 133 -3.95 11.91 3.95
N LEU A 134 -3.81 13.13 4.41
CA LEU A 134 -2.58 13.90 4.28
C LEU A 134 -1.37 13.25 4.98
N PRO A 135 -1.46 12.74 6.23
CA PRO A 135 -0.30 12.20 6.94
C PRO A 135 0.36 11.04 6.20
N ILE A 136 -0.43 10.06 5.73
CA ILE A 136 0.11 8.90 5.00
C ILE A 136 0.64 9.29 3.62
N THR A 137 -0.01 10.24 2.96
CA THR A 137 0.46 10.76 1.66
C THR A 137 1.85 11.37 1.80
N LEU A 138 2.07 12.22 2.81
CA LEU A 138 3.37 12.83 3.05
C LEU A 138 4.42 11.79 3.44
N ALA A 139 4.08 10.85 4.32
CA ALA A 139 4.98 9.78 4.73
C ALA A 139 5.40 8.91 3.54
N ASN A 140 4.46 8.47 2.69
CA ASN A 140 4.74 7.68 1.49
C ASN A 140 5.62 8.45 0.49
N LYS A 141 5.33 9.73 0.24
CA LYS A 141 6.14 10.57 -0.66
C LYS A 141 7.57 10.74 -0.15
N MET A 142 7.76 10.97 1.16
CA MET A 142 9.09 11.05 1.76
C MET A 142 9.85 9.73 1.66
N ALA A 143 9.19 8.59 1.92
CA ALA A 143 9.80 7.26 1.77
C ALA A 143 10.20 6.97 0.31
N TYR A 144 9.35 7.34 -0.64
CA TYR A 144 9.63 7.21 -2.07
C TYR A 144 10.81 8.07 -2.51
N LEU A 145 10.84 9.35 -2.11
CA LEU A 145 11.96 10.24 -2.42
C LEU A 145 13.26 9.78 -1.75
N LEU A 146 13.20 9.28 -0.52
CA LEU A 146 14.36 8.72 0.17
C LEU A 146 15.00 7.59 -0.66
N MET A 147 14.18 6.65 -1.14
CA MET A 147 14.62 5.59 -2.05
C MET A 147 15.18 6.15 -3.36
N LYS A 148 14.48 7.08 -3.99
CA LYS A 148 14.88 7.66 -5.27
C LYS A 148 16.22 8.38 -5.17
N LYS A 149 16.43 9.17 -4.10
CA LYS A 149 17.67 9.92 -3.85
C LYS A 149 18.85 9.03 -3.47
N ARG A 150 18.57 7.85 -2.90
CA ARG A 150 19.57 6.81 -2.72
C ARG A 150 20.00 6.21 -4.07
N LYS A 151 19.01 5.79 -4.89
CA LYS A 151 19.30 5.10 -6.17
C LYS A 151 19.98 6.00 -7.20
N ASP A 152 19.64 7.28 -7.25
CA ASP A 152 20.25 8.24 -8.17
C ASP A 152 21.58 8.84 -7.64
N GLY A 153 22.00 8.48 -6.42
CA GLY A 153 23.24 8.94 -5.81
C GLY A 153 23.21 10.38 -5.31
N THR A 154 22.04 11.06 -5.31
CA THR A 154 21.89 12.46 -4.80
C THR A 154 22.22 12.51 -3.31
N ILE A 155 21.83 11.51 -2.54
CA ILE A 155 22.22 11.34 -1.13
C ILE A 155 23.10 10.10 -1.06
N PRO A 156 24.43 10.26 -1.08
CA PRO A 156 25.36 9.14 -1.05
C PRO A 156 25.34 8.46 0.32
N HIS A 157 25.80 7.20 0.36
CA HIS A 157 26.01 6.40 1.57
C HIS A 157 24.77 6.04 2.39
N ILE A 158 23.54 6.44 1.98
CA ILE A 158 22.34 5.85 2.57
C ILE A 158 22.05 4.49 1.95
N LEU A 159 21.48 3.58 2.73
CA LEU A 159 21.26 2.17 2.40
C LEU A 159 19.76 1.88 2.24
N PRO A 160 19.36 0.68 1.77
CA PRO A 160 17.98 0.44 1.35
C PRO A 160 16.90 0.57 2.44
N ASP A 161 17.20 0.23 3.69
CA ASP A 161 16.24 0.25 4.78
C ASP A 161 16.00 1.66 5.31
N GLY A 162 14.74 2.00 5.51
CA GLY A 162 14.36 3.31 6.04
C GLY A 162 12.87 3.41 6.37
N LYS A 163 12.56 4.36 7.25
CA LYS A 163 11.21 4.68 7.70
C LYS A 163 11.00 6.18 7.68
N THR A 164 9.78 6.59 7.43
CA THR A 164 9.31 7.97 7.53
C THR A 164 8.05 8.04 8.37
N GLN A 165 7.88 9.11 9.12
CA GLN A 165 6.68 9.34 9.91
C GLN A 165 6.35 10.83 9.86
N VAL A 166 5.08 11.15 9.66
CA VAL A 166 4.59 12.53 9.62
C VAL A 166 3.41 12.69 10.55
N THR A 167 3.48 13.71 11.40
CA THR A 167 2.37 14.13 12.27
C THR A 167 1.80 15.44 11.73
N VAL A 168 0.49 15.46 11.55
CA VAL A 168 -0.27 16.63 11.09
C VAL A 168 -1.18 17.09 12.21
N GLU A 169 -1.24 18.40 12.42
CA GLU A 169 -2.19 19.06 13.31
C GLU A 169 -3.45 19.43 12.54
N TYR A 170 -4.59 19.16 13.15
CA TYR A 170 -5.93 19.42 12.63
C TYR A 170 -6.65 20.46 13.48
N ASP A 171 -7.52 21.24 12.87
CA ASP A 171 -8.47 22.11 13.56
C ASP A 171 -9.67 21.33 14.14
N GLU A 172 -10.57 22.02 14.85
CA GLU A 172 -11.79 21.42 15.41
C GLU A 172 -12.77 20.93 14.31
N GLY A 173 -12.67 21.46 13.10
CA GLY A 173 -13.44 21.03 11.92
C GLY A 173 -12.85 19.78 11.24
N GLY A 174 -11.69 19.30 11.70
CA GLY A 174 -11.00 18.16 11.12
C GLY A 174 -10.25 18.51 9.82
N ASN A 175 -9.88 19.79 9.61
CA ASN A 175 -9.05 20.21 8.49
C ASN A 175 -7.58 20.24 8.92
N PRO A 176 -6.65 19.75 8.07
CA PRO A 176 -5.23 19.85 8.36
C PRO A 176 -4.76 21.30 8.29
N VAL A 177 -4.01 21.75 9.31
CA VAL A 177 -3.55 23.16 9.44
C VAL A 177 -2.04 23.28 9.52
N ARG A 178 -1.32 22.24 9.99
CA ARG A 178 0.12 22.32 10.17
C ARG A 178 0.79 20.96 10.11
N VAL A 179 1.97 20.88 9.52
CA VAL A 179 2.88 19.74 9.74
C VAL A 179 3.55 19.97 11.10
N ASP A 180 3.29 19.09 12.07
CA ASP A 180 3.80 19.23 13.44
C ASP A 180 5.16 18.54 13.61
N THR A 181 5.32 17.33 13.11
CA THR A 181 6.55 16.54 13.29
C THR A 181 6.86 15.71 12.06
N VAL A 182 8.14 15.67 11.70
CA VAL A 182 8.70 14.78 10.67
C VAL A 182 9.81 13.94 11.28
N VAL A 183 9.72 12.61 11.11
CA VAL A 183 10.75 11.66 11.52
C VAL A 183 11.23 10.90 10.30
N ILE A 184 12.54 10.82 10.08
CA ILE A 184 13.18 9.95 9.09
C ILE A 184 14.24 9.10 9.79
N SER A 185 14.12 7.79 9.66
CA SER A 185 15.17 6.85 10.02
C SER A 185 15.65 6.18 8.74
N THR A 186 16.93 6.32 8.41
CA THR A 186 17.54 5.73 7.22
C THR A 186 18.80 4.99 7.56
N GLN A 187 18.94 3.78 7.07
CA GLN A 187 20.17 3.01 7.15
C GLN A 187 21.26 3.75 6.37
N HIS A 188 22.50 3.74 6.89
CA HIS A 188 23.64 4.39 6.27
C HIS A 188 24.92 3.60 6.44
N GLU A 189 25.90 3.87 5.58
CA GLU A 189 27.25 3.30 5.70
C GLU A 189 27.95 3.81 6.98
N GLU A 190 28.88 3.01 7.53
CA GLU A 190 29.58 3.31 8.78
C GLU A 190 30.44 4.57 8.72
N CYS A 191 30.86 4.97 7.51
CA CYS A 191 31.70 6.16 7.29
C CYS A 191 30.96 7.49 7.42
N VAL A 192 29.63 7.49 7.57
CA VAL A 192 28.80 8.72 7.63
C VAL A 192 28.39 8.98 9.07
N ALA A 193 28.61 10.18 9.56
CA ALA A 193 28.04 10.63 10.82
C ALA A 193 26.53 10.97 10.63
N PRO A 194 25.66 10.59 11.60
CA PRO A 194 24.22 10.86 11.48
C PRO A 194 23.88 12.33 11.24
N GLU A 195 24.68 13.24 11.78
CA GLU A 195 24.52 14.70 11.63
C GLU A 195 24.70 15.16 10.18
N ASP A 196 25.55 14.48 9.41
CA ASP A 196 25.81 14.80 8.00
C ASP A 196 24.63 14.46 7.09
N LEU A 197 23.68 13.67 7.59
CA LEU A 197 22.45 13.31 6.85
C LEU A 197 21.34 14.34 6.96
N ILE A 198 21.39 15.25 7.94
CA ILE A 198 20.30 16.17 8.25
C ILE A 198 20.04 17.11 7.07
N GLU A 199 21.05 17.85 6.61
CA GLU A 199 20.90 18.84 5.53
C GLU A 199 20.51 18.18 4.20
N PRO A 200 21.16 17.09 3.73
CA PRO A 200 20.72 16.38 2.50
C PRO A 200 19.28 15.87 2.56
N LEU A 201 18.85 15.29 3.68
CA LEU A 201 17.48 14.79 3.83
C LEU A 201 16.46 15.93 3.85
N GLN A 202 16.74 17.03 4.56
CA GLN A 202 15.88 18.21 4.51
C GLN A 202 15.75 18.78 3.09
N LYS A 203 16.85 18.93 2.39
CA LYS A 203 16.91 19.55 1.05
C LYS A 203 16.31 18.68 -0.05
N HIS A 204 16.56 17.38 -0.03
CA HIS A 204 16.25 16.49 -1.15
C HIS A 204 15.06 15.56 -0.91
N VAL A 205 14.59 15.40 0.34
CA VAL A 205 13.45 14.56 0.70
C VAL A 205 12.31 15.39 1.28
N ILE A 206 12.55 16.11 2.38
CA ILE A 206 11.46 16.78 3.11
C ILE A 206 10.96 18.01 2.34
N LYS A 207 11.87 18.93 2.00
CA LYS A 207 11.49 20.19 1.35
C LYS A 207 10.70 19.98 0.05
N PRO A 208 11.08 19.10 -0.90
CA PRO A 208 10.30 18.87 -2.11
C PRO A 208 8.87 18.41 -1.85
N VAL A 209 8.65 17.57 -0.83
CA VAL A 209 7.31 17.08 -0.45
C VAL A 209 6.48 18.21 0.16
N LEU A 210 7.08 19.05 1.00
CA LEU A 210 6.39 20.18 1.61
C LEU A 210 6.13 21.32 0.60
N ASP A 211 7.04 21.56 -0.34
CA ASP A 211 6.83 22.51 -1.44
C ASP A 211 5.66 22.05 -2.33
N GLU A 212 5.56 20.75 -2.63
CA GLU A 212 4.42 20.20 -3.36
C GLU A 212 3.11 20.34 -2.57
N LEU A 213 3.10 20.06 -1.25
CA LEU A 213 1.94 20.27 -0.39
C LEU A 213 1.40 21.69 -0.52
N LEU A 214 2.27 22.70 -0.51
CA LEU A 214 1.87 24.09 -0.62
C LEU A 214 1.26 24.46 -1.98
N THR A 215 1.43 23.67 -3.01
CA THR A 215 0.77 23.91 -4.33
C THR A 215 -0.73 23.72 -4.28
N TYR A 216 -1.22 22.83 -3.42
CA TYR A 216 -2.67 22.53 -3.27
C TYR A 216 -3.22 22.87 -1.87
N ARG A 217 -2.36 23.10 -0.88
CA ARG A 217 -2.72 23.55 0.47
C ARG A 217 -1.81 24.73 0.89
N PRO A 218 -1.97 25.89 0.24
CA PRO A 218 -1.13 27.08 0.52
C PRO A 218 -1.38 27.67 1.91
N ASP A 219 -2.43 27.26 2.58
CA ASP A 219 -2.84 27.65 3.94
C ASP A 219 -2.09 26.89 5.04
N MET A 220 -1.38 25.82 4.72
CA MET A 220 -0.68 24.96 5.68
C MET A 220 0.58 25.63 6.25
N ASP A 221 0.79 25.55 7.57
CA ASP A 221 2.09 25.82 8.18
C ASP A 221 3.00 24.59 8.00
N VAL A 222 4.07 24.78 7.22
CA VAL A 222 5.11 23.79 6.96
C VAL A 222 6.49 24.27 7.42
N VAL A 223 6.56 25.34 8.21
CA VAL A 223 7.82 25.97 8.62
C VAL A 223 8.20 25.56 10.05
N THR A 224 7.21 25.48 10.93
CA THR A 224 7.43 25.29 12.37
C THR A 224 7.19 23.85 12.81
N TYR A 225 7.89 22.89 12.18
CA TYR A 225 7.78 21.47 12.57
C TYR A 225 9.00 20.98 13.36
N SER A 226 8.80 20.00 14.23
CA SER A 226 9.87 19.25 14.87
C SER A 226 10.46 18.24 13.89
N LEU A 227 11.80 18.15 13.83
CA LEU A 227 12.51 17.25 12.94
C LEU A 227 13.36 16.25 13.73
N PHE A 228 13.22 14.98 13.41
CA PHE A 228 14.03 13.90 13.97
C PHE A 228 14.63 13.05 12.84
N ILE A 229 15.96 13.08 12.71
CA ILE A 229 16.71 12.24 11.77
C ILE A 229 17.55 11.26 12.57
N ASN A 230 17.35 9.97 12.34
CA ASN A 230 18.03 8.90 13.07
C ASN A 230 18.13 9.22 14.59
N PRO A 231 17.01 9.42 15.31
CA PRO A 231 17.06 9.97 16.68
C PRO A 231 17.79 9.11 17.69
N THR A 232 18.04 7.83 17.39
CA THR A 232 18.89 6.94 18.18
C THR A 232 20.37 7.05 17.82
N GLY A 233 20.72 7.94 16.87
CA GLY A 233 22.05 8.13 16.34
C GLY A 233 22.35 7.17 15.17
N ARG A 234 23.21 6.21 15.36
CA ARG A 234 23.76 5.33 14.33
C ARG A 234 22.76 4.26 13.86
N PHE A 235 22.53 4.17 12.52
CA PHE A 235 21.70 3.14 11.91
C PHE A 235 22.46 2.44 10.76
N VAL A 236 23.52 1.71 11.09
CA VAL A 236 24.37 1.00 10.11
C VAL A 236 23.84 -0.42 9.83
N LYS A 237 23.41 -1.14 10.86
CA LYS A 237 22.82 -2.46 10.71
C LYS A 237 21.29 -2.32 10.47
N GLY A 238 20.84 -2.67 9.29
CA GLY A 238 19.43 -2.59 8.87
C GLY A 238 19.04 -3.71 7.94
N GLY A 239 17.82 -3.63 7.39
CA GLY A 239 17.28 -4.62 6.48
C GLY A 239 17.13 -6.01 7.10
N PRO A 240 17.07 -7.08 6.28
CA PRO A 240 16.89 -8.45 6.76
C PRO A 240 17.99 -8.95 7.70
N ALA A 241 19.15 -8.28 7.73
CA ALA A 241 20.23 -8.59 8.67
C ALA A 241 19.97 -8.09 10.10
N ALA A 242 19.10 -7.12 10.27
CA ALA A 242 18.77 -6.54 11.56
C ALA A 242 17.42 -7.03 12.11
N ASP A 243 16.45 -7.20 11.24
CA ASP A 243 15.08 -7.59 11.59
C ASP A 243 14.50 -8.54 10.54
N SER A 244 13.67 -9.46 10.97
CA SER A 244 13.01 -10.41 10.07
C SER A 244 11.80 -9.75 9.39
N GLY A 245 11.62 -10.03 8.09
CA GLY A 245 10.48 -9.60 7.32
C GLY A 245 9.53 -10.73 7.00
N LEU A 246 8.24 -10.39 6.87
CA LEU A 246 7.18 -11.26 6.37
C LEU A 246 6.23 -10.47 5.48
N THR A 247 5.69 -11.16 4.45
CA THR A 247 4.59 -10.62 3.63
C THR A 247 3.39 -10.28 4.51
N GLY A 248 2.77 -9.11 4.26
CA GLY A 248 1.52 -8.72 4.93
C GLY A 248 1.68 -8.18 6.35
N ARG A 249 2.87 -7.72 6.73
CA ARG A 249 3.11 -7.09 8.06
C ARG A 249 3.15 -5.57 8.05
N LYS A 250 2.83 -4.94 6.90
CA LYS A 250 2.76 -3.47 6.75
C LYS A 250 1.42 -3.01 6.18
N ILE A 251 0.34 -3.74 6.54
CA ILE A 251 -1.01 -3.54 5.98
C ILE A 251 -1.58 -2.13 6.22
N ILE A 252 -1.18 -1.46 7.28
CA ILE A 252 -1.61 -0.10 7.58
C ILE A 252 -0.85 0.92 6.72
N VAL A 253 0.45 0.69 6.48
CA VAL A 253 1.26 1.47 5.51
C VAL A 253 0.74 1.27 4.09
N ASP A 254 0.30 0.06 3.76
CA ASP A 254 -0.24 -0.29 2.44
C ASP A 254 -1.55 0.43 2.13
N THR A 255 -2.29 0.87 3.14
CA THR A 255 -3.63 1.44 3.02
C THR A 255 -3.67 2.92 3.40
N TYR A 256 -4.22 3.26 4.57
CA TYR A 256 -4.54 4.65 4.92
C TYR A 256 -3.74 5.20 6.11
N GLY A 257 -2.66 4.52 6.52
CA GLY A 257 -1.80 4.98 7.61
C GLY A 257 -2.49 5.08 8.97
N GLY A 258 -3.52 4.27 9.20
CA GLY A 258 -4.32 4.28 10.44
C GLY A 258 -5.50 5.25 10.44
N TYR A 259 -5.72 5.99 9.35
CA TYR A 259 -6.81 6.98 9.26
C TYR A 259 -8.19 6.35 9.06
N ALA A 260 -8.25 5.14 8.51
CA ALA A 260 -9.46 4.36 8.30
C ALA A 260 -9.34 2.97 8.93
N ALA A 261 -10.48 2.29 9.08
CA ALA A 261 -10.52 0.90 9.50
C ALA A 261 -9.79 -0.03 8.51
N HIS A 262 -9.37 -1.19 9.00
CA HIS A 262 -8.74 -2.25 8.20
C HIS A 262 -9.33 -3.61 8.55
N GLY A 263 -9.58 -4.45 7.54
CA GLY A 263 -10.17 -5.79 7.75
C GLY A 263 -9.17 -6.86 8.17
N GLY A 264 -7.86 -6.57 8.13
CA GLY A 264 -6.78 -7.47 8.51
C GLY A 264 -6.17 -8.26 7.35
N GLY A 265 -6.81 -8.32 6.18
CA GLY A 265 -6.30 -9.03 5.01
C GLY A 265 -5.10 -8.32 4.36
N ALA A 266 -4.00 -9.04 4.15
CA ALA A 266 -2.85 -8.56 3.38
C ALA A 266 -3.15 -8.63 1.88
N PHE A 267 -2.51 -7.75 1.09
CA PHE A 267 -2.68 -7.68 -0.36
C PHE A 267 -1.59 -8.45 -1.12
N SER A 268 -0.33 -8.18 -0.79
CA SER A 268 0.83 -8.72 -1.52
C SER A 268 0.82 -10.25 -1.58
N GLY A 269 1.18 -10.77 -2.75
CA GLY A 269 1.23 -12.22 -3.02
C GLY A 269 -0.12 -12.88 -3.31
N LYS A 270 -1.22 -12.14 -3.27
CA LYS A 270 -2.57 -12.66 -3.54
C LYS A 270 -3.03 -12.27 -4.93
N ASP A 271 -3.44 -13.26 -5.74
CA ASP A 271 -4.10 -13.02 -7.03
C ASP A 271 -5.50 -12.38 -6.84
N PRO A 272 -6.08 -11.74 -7.87
CA PRO A 272 -7.30 -10.95 -7.71
C PRO A 272 -8.56 -11.75 -7.37
N THR A 273 -8.52 -13.07 -7.35
CA THR A 273 -9.67 -13.90 -6.87
C THR A 273 -9.79 -13.85 -5.35
N LYS A 274 -8.73 -13.44 -4.65
CA LYS A 274 -8.75 -13.21 -3.20
C LYS A 274 -9.39 -11.86 -2.91
N VAL A 275 -10.57 -11.89 -2.30
CA VAL A 275 -11.37 -10.69 -1.98
C VAL A 275 -10.65 -9.73 -1.02
N ASP A 276 -9.75 -10.22 -0.19
CA ASP A 276 -8.88 -9.39 0.65
C ASP A 276 -8.21 -8.26 -0.16
N ARG A 277 -7.77 -8.57 -1.38
CA ARG A 277 -7.14 -7.62 -2.28
C ARG A 277 -8.16 -6.95 -3.20
N SER A 278 -8.90 -7.72 -3.99
CA SER A 278 -9.79 -7.18 -5.02
C SER A 278 -10.92 -6.34 -4.45
N ALA A 279 -11.58 -6.80 -3.38
CA ALA A 279 -12.66 -6.05 -2.76
C ALA A 279 -12.17 -4.82 -1.96
N ALA A 280 -10.95 -4.84 -1.41
CA ALA A 280 -10.36 -3.64 -0.83
C ALA A 280 -10.06 -2.57 -1.90
N TYR A 281 -9.61 -2.98 -3.10
CA TYR A 281 -9.42 -2.08 -4.23
C TYR A 281 -10.75 -1.53 -4.76
N ALA A 282 -11.79 -2.39 -4.84
CA ALA A 282 -13.14 -1.97 -5.19
C ALA A 282 -13.71 -0.97 -4.18
N ALA A 283 -13.59 -1.26 -2.89
CA ALA A 283 -14.03 -0.36 -1.82
C ALA A 283 -13.31 0.99 -1.86
N ARG A 284 -11.99 1.02 -2.18
CA ARG A 284 -11.24 2.26 -2.42
C ARG A 284 -11.80 3.03 -3.60
N HIS A 285 -12.01 2.39 -4.73
CA HIS A 285 -12.57 3.04 -5.92
C HIS A 285 -13.94 3.65 -5.63
N ILE A 286 -14.82 2.91 -4.95
CA ILE A 286 -16.16 3.39 -4.57
C ILE A 286 -16.05 4.62 -3.66
N ALA A 287 -15.28 4.54 -2.56
CA ALA A 287 -15.10 5.65 -1.64
C ALA A 287 -14.53 6.89 -2.35
N LYS A 288 -13.54 6.69 -3.25
CA LYS A 288 -12.95 7.76 -4.03
C LYS A 288 -13.95 8.44 -4.96
N ASN A 289 -14.81 7.67 -5.63
CA ASN A 289 -15.85 8.21 -6.53
C ASN A 289 -16.96 8.92 -5.76
N ILE A 290 -17.33 8.48 -4.56
CA ILE A 290 -18.29 9.19 -3.68
C ILE A 290 -17.76 10.58 -3.32
N VAL A 291 -16.49 10.69 -2.92
CA VAL A 291 -15.86 11.98 -2.58
C VAL A 291 -15.66 12.83 -3.85
N ALA A 292 -15.20 12.25 -4.95
CA ALA A 292 -15.01 12.95 -6.22
C ALA A 292 -16.32 13.52 -6.78
N ALA A 293 -17.44 12.80 -6.59
CA ALA A 293 -18.79 13.27 -6.96
C ALA A 293 -19.31 14.39 -6.04
N GLY A 294 -18.61 14.72 -4.97
CA GLY A 294 -19.03 15.68 -3.96
C GLY A 294 -20.25 15.22 -3.15
N ILE A 295 -20.49 13.92 -3.08
CA ILE A 295 -21.55 13.31 -2.24
C ILE A 295 -21.20 13.45 -0.77
N ALA A 296 -19.93 13.32 -0.43
CA ALA A 296 -19.38 13.55 0.93
C ALA A 296 -17.96 14.10 0.83
N ASP A 297 -17.46 14.73 1.90
CA ASP A 297 -16.05 15.18 2.00
C ASP A 297 -15.13 14.06 2.51
N LYS A 298 -15.70 13.11 3.25
CA LYS A 298 -15.04 11.91 3.77
C LYS A 298 -15.98 10.72 3.59
N CYS A 299 -15.43 9.59 3.20
CA CYS A 299 -16.23 8.38 3.01
C CYS A 299 -15.41 7.13 3.33
N GLN A 300 -15.96 6.27 4.19
CA GLN A 300 -15.49 4.91 4.38
C GLN A 300 -16.54 3.94 3.84
N VAL A 301 -16.11 2.97 3.07
CA VAL A 301 -16.93 1.87 2.54
C VAL A 301 -16.44 0.57 3.13
N GLN A 302 -17.33 -0.22 3.69
CA GLN A 302 -17.06 -1.59 4.10
C GLN A 302 -17.79 -2.56 3.19
N LEU A 303 -17.08 -3.56 2.69
CA LEU A 303 -17.64 -4.74 2.01
C LEU A 303 -17.33 -5.97 2.86
N ALA A 304 -18.31 -6.86 3.05
CA ALA A 304 -18.10 -8.11 3.77
C ALA A 304 -18.54 -9.29 2.89
N TYR A 305 -17.74 -10.36 2.91
CA TYR A 305 -18.00 -11.58 2.15
C TYR A 305 -18.04 -12.80 3.05
N ALA A 306 -18.82 -13.79 2.63
CA ALA A 306 -18.79 -15.16 3.18
C ALA A 306 -18.18 -16.12 2.13
N ILE A 307 -17.40 -17.09 2.58
CA ILE A 307 -16.80 -18.08 1.68
C ILE A 307 -17.86 -18.79 0.83
N GLY A 308 -17.60 -18.92 -0.46
CA GLY A 308 -18.51 -19.55 -1.43
C GLY A 308 -19.73 -18.71 -1.84
N VAL A 309 -19.90 -17.50 -1.28
CA VAL A 309 -21.00 -16.58 -1.65
C VAL A 309 -20.46 -15.49 -2.57
N ALA A 310 -21.11 -15.28 -3.72
CA ALA A 310 -20.63 -14.34 -4.73
C ALA A 310 -20.90 -12.87 -4.37
N HIS A 311 -22.09 -12.55 -3.86
CA HIS A 311 -22.43 -11.19 -3.46
C HIS A 311 -21.95 -10.90 -2.04
N PRO A 312 -21.55 -9.64 -1.74
CA PRO A 312 -21.23 -9.26 -0.37
C PRO A 312 -22.44 -9.49 0.54
N VAL A 313 -22.20 -9.99 1.74
CA VAL A 313 -23.24 -10.21 2.76
C VAL A 313 -23.64 -8.91 3.46
N SER A 314 -22.81 -7.87 3.35
CA SER A 314 -23.15 -6.51 3.77
C SER A 314 -22.33 -5.47 3.04
N ILE A 315 -22.94 -4.31 2.82
CA ILE A 315 -22.31 -3.08 2.37
C ILE A 315 -22.64 -2.01 3.41
N ARG A 316 -21.62 -1.28 3.85
CA ARG A 316 -21.80 -0.15 4.77
C ARG A 316 -21.02 1.04 4.28
N VAL A 317 -21.66 2.20 4.34
CA VAL A 317 -21.04 3.51 4.13
C VAL A 317 -21.04 4.26 5.45
N ASP A 318 -19.97 5.02 5.69
CA ASP A 318 -19.87 5.99 6.78
C ASP A 318 -19.27 7.27 6.18
N THR A 319 -20.04 8.33 6.18
CA THR A 319 -19.65 9.64 5.65
C THR A 319 -19.11 10.58 6.72
N TYR A 320 -18.96 10.10 7.96
CA TYR A 320 -18.47 10.91 9.10
C TYR A 320 -19.27 12.21 9.28
N GLY A 321 -20.56 12.18 8.95
CA GLY A 321 -21.45 13.35 9.04
C GLY A 321 -21.24 14.40 7.95
N THR A 322 -20.40 14.14 6.94
CA THR A 322 -20.17 15.07 5.80
C THR A 322 -21.05 14.76 4.58
N GLY A 323 -21.86 13.71 4.64
CA GLY A 323 -22.72 13.27 3.54
C GLY A 323 -23.85 14.23 3.26
N LYS A 324 -24.13 14.46 1.97
CA LYS A 324 -25.28 15.25 1.48
C LYS A 324 -26.55 14.43 1.35
N TYR A 325 -26.45 13.12 1.41
CA TYR A 325 -27.51 12.13 1.30
C TYR A 325 -27.44 11.14 2.45
N ALA A 326 -28.53 10.44 2.73
CA ALA A 326 -28.53 9.38 3.73
C ALA A 326 -27.61 8.22 3.31
N GLU A 327 -26.94 7.61 4.26
CA GLU A 327 -25.98 6.53 3.99
C GLU A 327 -26.62 5.32 3.32
N ASP A 328 -27.88 4.99 3.69
CA ASP A 328 -28.65 3.93 3.03
C ASP A 328 -28.89 4.23 1.54
N THR A 329 -29.22 5.49 1.19
CA THR A 329 -29.37 5.91 -0.21
C THR A 329 -28.05 5.77 -0.99
N ILE A 330 -26.93 6.05 -0.35
CA ILE A 330 -25.60 5.85 -0.96
C ILE A 330 -25.32 4.36 -1.15
N CYS A 331 -25.68 3.51 -0.18
CA CYS A 331 -25.56 2.05 -0.32
C CYS A 331 -26.39 1.51 -1.50
N ASP A 332 -27.65 1.94 -1.64
CA ASP A 332 -28.53 1.56 -2.76
C ASP A 332 -27.90 1.96 -4.11
N ALA A 333 -27.32 3.16 -4.20
CA ALA A 333 -26.63 3.61 -5.40
C ALA A 333 -25.37 2.77 -5.72
N ILE A 334 -24.61 2.35 -4.70
CA ILE A 334 -23.47 1.44 -4.87
C ILE A 334 -23.95 0.13 -5.48
N GLU A 335 -24.99 -0.50 -4.94
CA GLU A 335 -25.55 -1.75 -5.46
C GLU A 335 -26.06 -1.62 -6.90
N ALA A 336 -26.63 -0.46 -7.25
CA ALA A 336 -27.12 -0.19 -8.60
C ALA A 336 -26.01 0.01 -9.64
N VAL A 337 -24.85 0.56 -9.23
CA VAL A 337 -23.76 0.94 -10.13
C VAL A 337 -22.71 -0.15 -10.30
N TYR A 338 -22.46 -0.97 -9.27
CA TYR A 338 -21.32 -1.87 -9.24
C TYR A 338 -21.71 -3.34 -9.15
N ASP A 339 -21.10 -4.17 -9.97
CA ASP A 339 -21.08 -5.62 -9.76
C ASP A 339 -19.99 -5.97 -8.74
N LEU A 340 -20.42 -6.18 -7.50
CA LEU A 340 -19.52 -6.47 -6.37
C LEU A 340 -19.25 -7.97 -6.18
N THR A 341 -19.61 -8.82 -7.16
CA THR A 341 -19.09 -10.19 -7.16
C THR A 341 -17.59 -10.21 -7.39
N PRO A 342 -16.83 -11.19 -6.89
CA PRO A 342 -15.38 -11.27 -7.14
C PRO A 342 -15.03 -11.17 -8.63
N ARG A 343 -15.81 -11.84 -9.48
CA ARG A 343 -15.65 -11.80 -10.94
C ARG A 343 -15.96 -10.42 -11.52
N GLY A 344 -17.03 -9.79 -11.04
CA GLY A 344 -17.41 -8.42 -11.42
C GLY A 344 -16.29 -7.44 -11.13
N ILE A 345 -15.75 -7.46 -9.91
CA ILE A 345 -14.63 -6.61 -9.49
C ILE A 345 -13.39 -6.83 -10.35
N ILE A 346 -13.00 -8.08 -10.59
CA ILE A 346 -11.83 -8.44 -11.41
C ILE A 346 -11.96 -7.86 -12.82
N ASN A 347 -13.14 -8.01 -13.44
CA ASN A 347 -13.38 -7.54 -14.79
C ASN A 347 -13.45 -6.01 -14.87
N TRP A 348 -14.17 -5.40 -13.94
CA TRP A 348 -14.35 -3.96 -13.91
C TRP A 348 -13.04 -3.20 -13.63
N LEU A 349 -12.23 -3.68 -12.68
CA LEU A 349 -10.95 -3.07 -12.35
C LEU A 349 -9.79 -3.60 -13.21
N ASP A 350 -10.05 -4.54 -14.14
CA ASP A 350 -9.04 -5.12 -15.04
C ASP A 350 -7.81 -5.68 -14.28
N LEU A 351 -8.09 -6.50 -13.27
CA LEU A 351 -7.07 -6.95 -12.30
C LEU A 351 -6.23 -8.15 -12.76
N ARG A 352 -6.47 -8.73 -13.95
CA ARG A 352 -5.68 -9.84 -14.47
C ARG A 352 -4.45 -9.40 -15.27
N LYS A 353 -3.79 -8.32 -14.80
CA LYS A 353 -2.58 -7.77 -15.41
C LYS A 353 -1.43 -7.82 -14.42
N PRO A 354 -0.17 -7.91 -14.90
CA PRO A 354 1.02 -7.90 -14.05
C PRO A 354 1.34 -6.46 -13.59
N VAL A 355 0.61 -5.94 -12.61
CA VAL A 355 0.70 -4.57 -12.10
C VAL A 355 1.04 -4.49 -10.61
N TYR A 356 1.27 -5.66 -9.98
CA TYR A 356 1.27 -5.78 -8.53
C TYR A 356 2.60 -5.48 -7.86
N LYS A 357 3.74 -5.85 -8.46
CA LYS A 357 5.08 -5.57 -7.92
C LYS A 357 5.26 -4.09 -7.56
N ASN A 358 4.73 -3.19 -8.37
CA ASN A 358 4.86 -1.75 -8.14
C ASN A 358 3.89 -1.19 -7.09
N THR A 359 2.92 -1.97 -6.65
CA THR A 359 2.03 -1.57 -5.55
C THR A 359 2.57 -1.94 -4.17
N SER A 360 3.54 -2.85 -4.11
CA SER A 360 4.05 -3.44 -2.87
C SER A 360 4.81 -2.49 -1.94
N ALA A 361 5.11 -1.27 -2.37
CA ALA A 361 5.75 -0.23 -1.55
C ALA A 361 5.12 1.14 -1.83
N TYR A 362 5.21 2.04 -0.83
CA TYR A 362 4.70 3.42 -0.90
C TYR A 362 3.18 3.53 -1.03
N GLY A 363 2.44 2.51 -0.57
CA GLY A 363 0.98 2.42 -0.52
C GLY A 363 0.35 1.84 -1.79
N HIS A 364 -0.74 1.09 -1.60
CA HIS A 364 -1.56 0.56 -2.68
C HIS A 364 -2.55 1.59 -3.21
N PHE A 365 -2.82 2.64 -2.45
CA PHE A 365 -3.77 3.71 -2.76
C PHE A 365 -3.07 5.06 -2.93
N GLY A 366 -3.71 5.97 -3.69
CA GLY A 366 -3.11 7.20 -4.16
C GLY A 366 -2.14 6.97 -5.33
N ASN A 367 -1.41 8.01 -5.72
CA ASN A 367 -0.51 7.96 -6.89
C ASN A 367 0.90 8.48 -6.57
N VAL A 368 1.52 7.97 -5.50
CA VAL A 368 2.85 8.43 -5.04
C VAL A 368 3.95 8.18 -6.08
N ILE A 369 3.89 7.04 -6.75
CA ILE A 369 4.93 6.64 -7.74
C ILE A 369 4.65 7.12 -9.16
N GLY A 370 3.49 7.75 -9.42
CA GLY A 370 3.12 8.27 -10.74
C GLY A 370 2.64 7.21 -11.74
N GLU A 371 2.21 6.05 -11.28
CA GLU A 371 1.64 5.00 -12.11
C GLU A 371 0.11 4.99 -12.09
N GLU A 372 -0.51 4.84 -13.26
CA GLU A 372 -1.97 4.75 -13.35
C GLU A 372 -2.46 3.41 -12.78
N ARG A 373 -3.41 3.49 -11.83
CA ARG A 373 -4.06 2.34 -11.20
C ARG A 373 -5.55 2.40 -11.47
N THR A 374 -6.14 1.29 -11.91
CA THR A 374 -7.57 1.25 -12.29
C THR A 374 -8.49 1.58 -11.12
N TRP A 375 -8.14 1.16 -9.91
CA TRP A 375 -8.91 1.44 -8.69
C TRP A 375 -8.75 2.87 -8.16
N GLU A 376 -7.90 3.68 -8.77
CA GLU A 376 -7.74 5.11 -8.47
C GLU A 376 -8.49 6.02 -9.44
N LYS A 377 -9.23 5.47 -10.43
CA LYS A 377 -10.05 6.24 -11.35
C LYS A 377 -11.30 6.82 -10.66
N THR A 378 -11.79 7.94 -11.18
CA THR A 378 -13.02 8.60 -10.73
C THR A 378 -14.11 8.55 -11.82
N ASP A 379 -14.10 7.48 -12.59
CA ASP A 379 -14.91 7.30 -13.81
C ASP A 379 -16.37 6.89 -13.57
N THR A 380 -16.75 6.64 -12.32
CA THR A 380 -18.12 6.30 -11.91
C THR A 380 -18.79 7.38 -11.05
N ALA A 381 -18.12 8.50 -10.79
CA ALA A 381 -18.63 9.58 -9.95
C ALA A 381 -20.01 10.13 -10.45
N GLU A 382 -20.15 10.36 -11.76
CA GLU A 382 -21.41 10.82 -12.36
C GLU A 382 -22.51 9.77 -12.25
N LYS A 383 -22.19 8.49 -12.48
CA LYS A 383 -23.17 7.39 -12.38
C LYS A 383 -23.72 7.22 -10.97
N LEU A 384 -22.84 7.36 -9.94
CA LEU A 384 -23.29 7.35 -8.55
C LEU A 384 -24.24 8.51 -8.26
N LEU A 385 -23.92 9.71 -8.75
CA LEU A 385 -24.76 10.88 -8.55
C LEU A 385 -26.11 10.77 -9.26
N GLU A 386 -26.17 10.10 -10.41
CA GLU A 386 -27.41 9.79 -11.12
C GLU A 386 -28.25 8.74 -10.39
N ALA A 387 -27.62 7.70 -9.82
CA ALA A 387 -28.31 6.64 -9.10
C ALA A 387 -28.88 7.09 -7.74
N ILE A 388 -28.34 8.16 -7.15
CA ILE A 388 -28.85 8.76 -5.91
C ILE A 388 -30.08 9.64 -6.15
N LYS A 389 -30.24 10.21 -7.35
CA LYS A 389 -31.37 11.12 -7.72
C LYS A 389 -32.62 10.36 -8.09
#